data_39291f5fbb980293f4b6cbd5472d4e79
#
_entry.id   39291f5fbb980293f4b6cbd5472d4e79
#
_cell.length_a   1.000
_cell.length_b   1.000
_cell.length_c   1.000
_cell.angle_alpha   90.00
_cell.angle_beta   90.00
_cell.angle_gamma   90.00
#
_symmetry.space_group_name_H-M   'P 1'
#
loop_
_entity.id
_entity.type
_entity.pdbx_description
1 polymer ?
#
loop_
_entity_poly.entity_id
_entity_poly.type
_entity_poly.pdbx_seq_one_letter_code
_entity_poly.pdbx_strand_id
1 'polypeptide(L)'
;MRTGMNPNRRAQAQGYKPFVASAVTHLPNFEGYHEKRFEVVKTSLTTMRENAGLDCDILIWDNGSCQEFRDWLLDEYKPDGVVLGPNVGLTSGRAGIVRMLPPSTIVAVADDDMYYYPDWFKAQVELMHAFPNVGQVSGYPVRTQMRWGNHETIRWAIKTAKVEYGKFIPDEWDKDFCDSIGRDYNWHLAYTLGNGDRDIRITYQGVKAYAFAHHCQFICEAGKLAPLMQYTNEAMSDDKIFDNAVDATGMLRLTTVERMTRHIGNVLDADLKPRARRKH
;
A
#
# COMPACT_ATOMS: atom_id res chain seq x y z
N MET A 1 9.71 -11.45 -48.18
CA MET A 1 8.48 -10.74 -48.55
C MET A 1 7.80 -10.32 -47.23
N ARG A 2 7.59 -9.04 -46.97
CA ARG A 2 6.84 -8.61 -45.78
C ARG A 2 5.36 -8.93 -46.00
N THR A 3 4.82 -9.83 -45.23
CA THR A 3 3.40 -10.19 -45.25
C THR A 3 2.58 -9.05 -44.70
N GLY A 4 1.95 -8.29 -45.54
CA GLY A 4 0.83 -7.40 -45.31
C GLY A 4 0.76 -6.50 -44.06
N MET A 5 -0.22 -5.66 -44.01
CA MET A 5 -0.56 -4.88 -42.77
C MET A 5 -1.21 -5.81 -41.78
N ASN A 6 -0.82 -5.66 -40.48
CA ASN A 6 -1.49 -6.32 -39.36
C ASN A 6 -3.02 -5.98 -39.42
N PRO A 7 -3.91 -6.97 -39.57
CA PRO A 7 -5.37 -6.72 -39.65
C PRO A 7 -5.92 -6.08 -38.37
N ASN A 8 -5.24 -6.29 -37.23
CA ASN A 8 -5.61 -5.72 -35.93
C ASN A 8 -4.99 -4.35 -35.64
N ARG A 9 -4.31 -3.73 -36.61
CA ARG A 9 -3.63 -2.43 -36.40
C ARG A 9 -4.58 -1.32 -35.90
N ARG A 10 -5.87 -1.43 -36.14
CA ARG A 10 -6.91 -0.49 -35.73
C ARG A 10 -7.75 -1.01 -34.56
N ALA A 11 -7.44 -2.19 -34.00
CA ALA A 11 -8.10 -2.68 -32.82
C ALA A 11 -7.78 -1.71 -31.64
N GLN A 12 -8.82 -1.38 -30.89
CA GLN A 12 -8.64 -0.57 -29.69
C GLN A 12 -7.76 -1.34 -28.68
N ALA A 13 -6.70 -0.71 -28.20
CA ALA A 13 -5.88 -1.29 -27.15
C ALA A 13 -6.73 -1.43 -25.88
N GLN A 14 -6.65 -2.58 -25.22
CA GLN A 14 -7.17 -2.74 -23.86
C GLN A 14 -6.14 -2.10 -22.92
N GLY A 15 -6.60 -1.12 -22.11
CA GLY A 15 -5.81 -0.54 -21.03
C GLY A 15 -6.13 -1.22 -19.70
N TYR A 16 -5.39 -0.89 -18.66
CA TYR A 16 -5.75 -1.25 -17.29
C TYR A 16 -7.09 -0.63 -16.88
N LYS A 17 -7.76 -1.27 -15.93
CA LYS A 17 -8.94 -0.71 -15.27
C LYS A 17 -8.59 0.61 -14.57
N PRO A 18 -9.57 1.46 -14.24
CA PRO A 18 -9.32 2.71 -13.52
C PRO A 18 -8.76 2.49 -12.12
N PHE A 19 -8.91 1.28 -11.57
CA PHE A 19 -8.37 0.86 -10.28
C PHE A 19 -7.36 -0.26 -10.47
N VAL A 20 -6.17 -0.12 -9.88
CA VAL A 20 -5.10 -1.11 -9.91
C VAL A 20 -4.59 -1.35 -8.50
N ALA A 21 -4.60 -2.59 -8.04
CA ALA A 21 -3.89 -2.97 -6.82
C ALA A 21 -2.52 -3.54 -7.19
N SER A 22 -1.48 -3.11 -6.49
CA SER A 22 -0.12 -3.52 -6.83
C SER A 22 0.76 -3.78 -5.63
N ALA A 23 1.75 -4.66 -5.83
CA ALA A 23 2.81 -4.92 -4.87
C ALA A 23 4.16 -5.09 -5.57
N VAL A 24 5.23 -4.77 -4.83
CA VAL A 24 6.60 -5.13 -5.18
C VAL A 24 6.98 -6.37 -4.38
N THR A 25 7.31 -7.47 -5.07
CA THR A 25 7.67 -8.73 -4.42
C THR A 25 9.17 -9.00 -4.52
N HIS A 26 9.75 -9.57 -3.45
CA HIS A 26 11.14 -10.02 -3.43
C HIS A 26 11.29 -11.28 -2.58
N LEU A 27 11.41 -12.42 -3.22
CA LEU A 27 11.59 -13.73 -2.57
C LEU A 27 12.72 -14.50 -3.27
N PRO A 28 14.00 -14.19 -2.98
CA PRO A 28 15.15 -14.72 -3.73
C PRO A 28 15.42 -16.21 -3.46
N ASN A 29 14.96 -16.73 -2.32
CA ASN A 29 15.09 -18.14 -1.90
C ASN A 29 14.06 -18.45 -0.79
N PHE A 30 14.07 -19.70 -0.29
CA PHE A 30 13.22 -20.15 0.82
C PHE A 30 14.04 -20.56 2.04
N GLU A 31 15.13 -19.85 2.32
CA GLU A 31 16.06 -20.16 3.41
C GLU A 31 16.18 -18.99 4.39
N GLY A 32 16.50 -19.29 5.64
CA GLY A 32 16.78 -18.31 6.67
C GLY A 32 15.64 -17.29 6.84
N TYR A 33 15.91 -16.01 6.58
CA TYR A 33 14.92 -14.94 6.66
C TYR A 33 13.70 -15.17 5.76
N HIS A 34 13.87 -15.83 4.62
CA HIS A 34 12.83 -16.06 3.62
C HIS A 34 12.08 -17.41 3.79
N GLU A 35 12.48 -18.27 4.74
CA GLU A 35 11.93 -19.63 4.90
C GLU A 35 10.40 -19.69 4.94
N LYS A 36 9.75 -18.73 5.62
CA LYS A 36 8.28 -18.67 5.78
C LYS A 36 7.61 -17.60 4.93
N ARG A 37 8.39 -16.80 4.20
CA ARG A 37 7.85 -15.66 3.44
C ARG A 37 6.95 -16.07 2.29
N PHE A 38 7.11 -17.25 1.71
CA PHE A 38 6.26 -17.67 0.61
C PHE A 38 4.78 -17.69 0.99
N GLU A 39 4.44 -18.26 2.15
CA GLU A 39 3.06 -18.28 2.65
C GLU A 39 2.58 -16.87 3.04
N VAL A 40 3.45 -16.02 3.51
CA VAL A 40 3.15 -14.61 3.79
C VAL A 40 2.77 -13.89 2.50
N VAL A 41 3.62 -13.94 1.47
CA VAL A 41 3.37 -13.29 0.18
C VAL A 41 2.11 -13.85 -0.49
N LYS A 42 1.91 -15.18 -0.47
CA LYS A 42 0.68 -15.80 -0.97
C LYS A 42 -0.56 -15.26 -0.28
N THR A 43 -0.53 -15.17 1.05
CA THR A 43 -1.65 -14.62 1.84
C THR A 43 -1.88 -13.15 1.51
N SER A 44 -0.82 -12.37 1.43
CA SER A 44 -0.87 -10.96 1.08
C SER A 44 -1.53 -10.75 -0.29
N LEU A 45 -1.01 -11.36 -1.33
CA LEU A 45 -1.52 -11.19 -2.69
C LEU A 45 -2.94 -11.77 -2.86
N THR A 46 -3.25 -12.89 -2.21
CA THR A 46 -4.59 -13.49 -2.24
C THR A 46 -5.62 -12.56 -1.60
N THR A 47 -5.34 -12.07 -0.38
CA THR A 47 -6.26 -11.16 0.32
C THR A 47 -6.35 -9.79 -0.35
N MET A 48 -5.28 -9.31 -0.98
CA MET A 48 -5.29 -8.11 -1.81
C MET A 48 -6.36 -8.19 -2.90
N ARG A 49 -6.40 -9.30 -3.64
CA ARG A 49 -7.36 -9.52 -4.72
C ARG A 49 -8.77 -9.80 -4.20
N GLU A 50 -8.90 -10.76 -3.28
CA GLU A 50 -10.22 -11.26 -2.85
C GLU A 50 -11.00 -10.22 -2.04
N ASN A 51 -10.31 -9.35 -1.31
CA ASN A 51 -10.91 -8.40 -0.38
C ASN A 51 -10.96 -6.95 -0.90
N ALA A 52 -10.66 -6.70 -2.17
CA ALA A 52 -10.60 -5.32 -2.70
C ALA A 52 -11.92 -4.54 -2.57
N GLY A 53 -13.06 -5.23 -2.66
CA GLY A 53 -14.41 -4.62 -2.56
C GLY A 53 -14.81 -3.82 -3.80
N LEU A 54 -13.98 -3.79 -4.83
CA LEU A 54 -14.24 -3.16 -6.13
C LEU A 54 -13.52 -3.94 -7.23
N ASP A 55 -13.93 -3.70 -8.49
CA ASP A 55 -13.30 -4.32 -9.65
C ASP A 55 -11.99 -3.62 -10.00
N CYS A 56 -10.87 -4.32 -9.85
CA CYS A 56 -9.53 -3.79 -10.10
C CYS A 56 -8.65 -4.82 -10.82
N ASP A 57 -7.63 -4.33 -11.52
CA ASP A 57 -6.54 -5.16 -12.02
C ASP A 57 -5.46 -5.33 -10.94
N ILE A 58 -4.77 -6.45 -10.97
CA ILE A 58 -3.62 -6.75 -10.10
C ILE A 58 -2.33 -6.64 -10.89
N LEU A 59 -1.43 -5.75 -10.47
CA LEU A 59 -0.13 -5.54 -11.10
C LEU A 59 0.99 -5.85 -10.10
N ILE A 60 1.84 -6.82 -10.44
CA ILE A 60 2.96 -7.22 -9.58
C ILE A 60 4.29 -6.85 -10.24
N TRP A 61 5.16 -6.22 -9.46
CA TRP A 61 6.57 -6.02 -9.81
C TRP A 61 7.41 -7.04 -9.06
N ASP A 62 7.86 -8.08 -9.77
CA ASP A 62 8.78 -9.05 -9.21
C ASP A 62 10.23 -8.54 -9.28
N ASN A 63 10.79 -8.28 -8.11
CA ASN A 63 12.07 -7.63 -7.90
C ASN A 63 13.20 -8.66 -7.70
N GLY A 64 13.30 -9.66 -8.58
CA GLY A 64 14.37 -10.66 -8.55
C GLY A 64 14.08 -11.85 -7.64
N SER A 65 12.85 -12.36 -7.62
CA SER A 65 12.51 -13.58 -6.89
C SER A 65 13.05 -14.84 -7.56
N CYS A 66 13.11 -15.95 -6.80
CA CYS A 66 13.49 -17.28 -7.30
C CYS A 66 12.45 -17.84 -8.28
N GLN A 67 12.87 -18.89 -9.01
CA GLN A 67 12.05 -19.45 -10.08
C GLN A 67 10.76 -20.06 -9.55
N GLU A 68 10.80 -20.78 -8.42
CA GLU A 68 9.61 -21.40 -7.83
C GLU A 68 8.53 -20.38 -7.47
N PHE A 69 8.94 -19.22 -6.95
CA PHE A 69 7.98 -18.13 -6.67
C PHE A 69 7.38 -17.58 -7.97
N ARG A 70 8.21 -17.38 -9.00
CA ARG A 70 7.77 -16.91 -10.32
C ARG A 70 6.81 -17.87 -10.99
N ASP A 71 7.07 -19.16 -10.91
CA ASP A 71 6.18 -20.19 -11.45
C ASP A 71 4.81 -20.14 -10.76
N TRP A 72 4.78 -20.08 -9.43
CA TRP A 72 3.53 -19.90 -8.70
C TRP A 72 2.82 -18.58 -9.09
N LEU A 73 3.56 -17.47 -9.19
CA LEU A 73 2.99 -16.17 -9.54
C LEU A 73 2.31 -16.18 -10.92
N LEU A 74 2.94 -16.84 -11.91
CA LEU A 74 2.47 -16.87 -13.29
C LEU A 74 1.41 -17.95 -13.53
N ASP A 75 1.55 -19.13 -12.92
CA ASP A 75 0.73 -20.30 -13.24
C ASP A 75 -0.46 -20.48 -12.30
N GLU A 76 -0.34 -20.06 -11.04
CA GLU A 76 -1.39 -20.22 -10.04
C GLU A 76 -2.07 -18.89 -9.69
N TYR A 77 -1.30 -17.86 -9.28
CA TYR A 77 -1.87 -16.57 -8.87
C TYR A 77 -2.41 -15.77 -10.05
N LYS A 78 -1.68 -15.71 -11.17
CA LYS A 78 -2.08 -15.09 -12.44
C LYS A 78 -2.51 -13.63 -12.26
N PRO A 79 -1.59 -12.71 -11.97
CA PRO A 79 -1.91 -11.28 -11.95
C PRO A 79 -2.32 -10.79 -13.34
N ASP A 80 -3.06 -9.69 -13.42
CA ASP A 80 -3.46 -9.07 -14.70
C ASP A 80 -2.28 -8.43 -15.42
N GLY A 81 -1.25 -8.03 -14.67
CA GLY A 81 0.04 -7.56 -15.19
C GLY A 81 1.19 -7.97 -14.28
N VAL A 82 2.33 -8.29 -14.88
CA VAL A 82 3.55 -8.60 -14.15
C VAL A 82 4.77 -8.02 -14.84
N VAL A 83 5.68 -7.46 -14.04
CA VAL A 83 7.03 -7.06 -14.48
C VAL A 83 8.03 -7.96 -13.78
N LEU A 84 8.77 -8.75 -14.53
CA LEU A 84 9.84 -9.61 -14.02
C LEU A 84 11.20 -8.96 -14.29
N GLY A 85 11.96 -8.73 -13.23
CA GLY A 85 13.27 -8.07 -13.36
C GLY A 85 14.29 -8.49 -12.31
N PRO A 86 15.49 -7.92 -12.36
CA PRO A 86 16.45 -8.01 -11.25
C PRO A 86 15.95 -7.16 -10.07
N ASN A 87 16.56 -7.35 -8.88
CA ASN A 87 16.28 -6.50 -7.75
C ASN A 87 16.82 -5.07 -7.98
N VAL A 88 15.90 -4.14 -8.21
CA VAL A 88 16.20 -2.71 -8.40
C VAL A 88 15.87 -1.86 -7.16
N GLY A 89 15.55 -2.51 -6.05
CA GLY A 89 15.10 -1.87 -4.81
C GLY A 89 13.58 -1.61 -4.78
N LEU A 90 13.06 -1.51 -3.58
CA LEU A 90 11.62 -1.35 -3.33
C LEU A 90 11.06 -0.06 -3.97
N THR A 91 11.73 1.06 -3.72
CA THR A 91 11.29 2.37 -4.23
C THR A 91 11.28 2.44 -5.75
N SER A 92 12.29 1.88 -6.41
CA SER A 92 12.35 1.82 -7.87
C SER A 92 11.24 0.95 -8.45
N GLY A 93 10.93 -0.19 -7.82
CA GLY A 93 9.80 -1.03 -8.21
C GLY A 93 8.46 -0.29 -8.09
N ARG A 94 8.21 0.37 -6.95
CA ARG A 94 7.01 1.20 -6.73
C ARG A 94 6.90 2.33 -7.76
N ALA A 95 8.01 3.05 -8.02
CA ALA A 95 8.06 4.11 -9.02
C ALA A 95 7.80 3.59 -10.44
N GLY A 96 8.31 2.40 -10.77
CA GLY A 96 8.06 1.71 -12.03
C GLY A 96 6.58 1.43 -12.23
N ILE A 97 5.92 0.82 -11.24
CA ILE A 97 4.48 0.54 -11.25
C ILE A 97 3.68 1.82 -11.53
N VAL A 98 3.86 2.86 -10.72
CA VAL A 98 3.05 4.08 -10.82
C VAL A 98 3.23 4.78 -12.16
N ARG A 99 4.46 4.78 -12.71
CA ARG A 99 4.77 5.43 -14.00
C ARG A 99 4.27 4.66 -15.22
N MET A 100 4.01 3.36 -15.09
CA MET A 100 3.45 2.55 -16.18
C MET A 100 1.97 2.80 -16.42
N LEU A 101 1.26 3.35 -15.43
CA LEU A 101 -0.18 3.48 -15.44
C LEU A 101 -0.63 4.82 -16.02
N PRO A 102 -1.83 4.89 -16.62
CA PRO A 102 -2.44 6.16 -17.02
C PRO A 102 -2.51 7.13 -15.84
N PRO A 103 -2.31 8.43 -16.05
CA PRO A 103 -2.28 9.41 -14.95
C PRO A 103 -3.53 9.44 -14.05
N SER A 104 -4.70 9.11 -14.60
CA SER A 104 -5.98 9.09 -13.87
C SER A 104 -6.25 7.78 -13.13
N THR A 105 -5.36 6.77 -13.24
CA THR A 105 -5.53 5.50 -12.54
C THR A 105 -5.35 5.72 -11.04
N ILE A 106 -6.29 5.22 -10.24
CA ILE A 106 -6.11 5.09 -8.79
C ILE A 106 -5.38 3.77 -8.55
N VAL A 107 -4.15 3.87 -8.06
CA VAL A 107 -3.29 2.72 -7.81
C VAL A 107 -3.05 2.55 -6.32
N ALA A 108 -3.23 1.31 -5.83
CA ALA A 108 -2.72 0.92 -4.54
C ALA A 108 -1.27 0.44 -4.70
N VAL A 109 -0.40 1.00 -3.89
CA VAL A 109 1.02 0.62 -3.79
C VAL A 109 1.22 -0.02 -2.43
N ALA A 110 1.78 -1.23 -2.39
CA ALA A 110 1.92 -1.97 -1.16
C ALA A 110 3.20 -2.83 -1.11
N ASP A 111 3.59 -3.16 0.13
CA ASP A 111 4.55 -4.22 0.41
C ASP A 111 3.90 -5.59 0.25
N ASP A 112 4.71 -6.63 0.09
CA ASP A 112 4.25 -8.00 -0.16
C ASP A 112 3.95 -8.80 1.12
N ASP A 113 3.92 -8.13 2.27
CA ASP A 113 3.64 -8.69 3.59
C ASP A 113 2.50 -7.97 4.32
N MET A 114 1.53 -7.49 3.55
CA MET A 114 0.31 -6.88 4.07
C MET A 114 -0.85 -7.88 4.05
N TYR A 115 -1.68 -7.89 5.08
CA TYR A 115 -2.99 -8.55 5.09
C TYR A 115 -4.08 -7.52 4.81
N TYR A 116 -5.04 -7.89 3.98
CA TYR A 116 -6.12 -7.01 3.55
C TYR A 116 -7.45 -7.50 4.09
N TYR A 117 -8.15 -6.63 4.84
CA TYR A 117 -9.50 -6.89 5.31
C TYR A 117 -10.55 -6.65 4.21
N PRO A 118 -11.77 -7.21 4.32
CA PRO A 118 -12.81 -6.99 3.31
C PRO A 118 -13.06 -5.51 3.01
N ASP A 119 -13.28 -5.19 1.74
CA ASP A 119 -13.53 -3.84 1.22
C ASP A 119 -12.36 -2.85 1.37
N TRP A 120 -11.14 -3.33 1.59
CA TRP A 120 -9.99 -2.48 1.89
C TRP A 120 -9.71 -1.39 0.83
N PHE A 121 -9.81 -1.73 -0.46
CA PHE A 121 -9.51 -0.77 -1.52
C PHE A 121 -10.68 0.20 -1.70
N LYS A 122 -11.90 -0.34 -1.71
CA LYS A 122 -13.14 0.45 -1.80
C LYS A 122 -13.20 1.52 -0.71
N ALA A 123 -12.96 1.17 0.56
CA ALA A 123 -12.99 2.11 1.68
C ALA A 123 -11.96 3.24 1.53
N GLN A 124 -10.77 2.94 1.01
CA GLN A 124 -9.75 3.95 0.75
C GLN A 124 -10.14 4.86 -0.42
N VAL A 125 -10.71 4.32 -1.50
CA VAL A 125 -11.22 5.10 -2.64
C VAL A 125 -12.35 6.02 -2.21
N GLU A 126 -13.30 5.53 -1.41
CA GLU A 126 -14.37 6.35 -0.85
C GLU A 126 -13.82 7.51 -0.01
N LEU A 127 -12.82 7.23 0.83
CA LEU A 127 -12.16 8.26 1.62
C LEU A 127 -11.41 9.27 0.73
N MET A 128 -10.72 8.82 -0.32
CA MET A 128 -10.04 9.69 -1.28
C MET A 128 -11.00 10.67 -1.96
N HIS A 129 -12.20 10.20 -2.32
CA HIS A 129 -13.19 11.03 -2.99
C HIS A 129 -13.94 11.98 -2.02
N ALA A 130 -13.96 11.67 -0.72
CA ALA A 130 -14.63 12.49 0.29
C ALA A 130 -13.85 13.74 0.68
N PHE A 131 -12.54 13.78 0.43
CA PHE A 131 -11.67 14.89 0.78
C PHE A 131 -11.08 15.57 -0.47
N PRO A 132 -10.83 16.87 -0.44
CA PRO A 132 -10.23 17.58 -1.58
C PRO A 132 -8.72 17.33 -1.65
N ASN A 133 -8.16 17.37 -2.86
CA ASN A 133 -6.70 17.36 -3.11
C ASN A 133 -5.92 16.27 -2.37
N VAL A 134 -6.45 15.04 -2.36
CA VAL A 134 -5.79 13.91 -1.68
C VAL A 134 -4.61 13.41 -2.51
N GLY A 135 -3.45 13.25 -1.87
CA GLY A 135 -2.25 12.62 -2.43
C GLY A 135 -2.14 11.15 -2.08
N GLN A 136 -2.42 10.81 -0.81
CA GLN A 136 -2.33 9.43 -0.33
C GLN A 136 -3.48 9.11 0.62
N VAL A 137 -4.01 7.88 0.52
CA VAL A 137 -4.87 7.28 1.55
C VAL A 137 -4.31 5.92 1.92
N SER A 138 -4.08 5.68 3.21
CA SER A 138 -3.70 4.37 3.75
C SER A 138 -4.86 3.69 4.45
N GLY A 139 -4.87 2.36 4.42
CA GLY A 139 -5.77 1.54 5.24
C GLY A 139 -5.16 1.07 6.56
N TYR A 140 -3.97 1.59 6.91
CA TYR A 140 -3.15 1.09 8.01
C TYR A 140 -2.91 2.16 9.09
N PRO A 141 -3.81 2.30 10.07
CA PRO A 141 -3.68 3.28 11.15
C PRO A 141 -2.69 2.81 12.23
N VAL A 142 -1.43 3.21 12.09
CA VAL A 142 -0.35 2.98 13.06
C VAL A 142 0.32 4.32 13.39
N ARG A 143 0.52 4.61 14.68
CA ARG A 143 0.94 5.94 15.18
C ARG A 143 2.32 6.40 14.71
N THR A 144 3.18 5.48 14.32
CA THR A 144 4.55 5.82 13.86
C THR A 144 4.55 6.90 12.78
N GLN A 145 3.58 6.87 11.89
CA GLN A 145 3.48 7.78 10.74
C GLN A 145 2.94 9.18 11.09
N MET A 146 2.48 9.39 12.31
CA MET A 146 1.99 10.71 12.73
C MET A 146 3.11 11.73 12.95
N ARG A 147 4.38 11.31 12.91
CA ARG A 147 5.52 12.16 13.27
C ARG A 147 6.07 13.02 12.14
N TRP A 148 5.81 12.69 10.89
CA TRP A 148 6.37 13.38 9.73
C TRP A 148 5.43 13.34 8.53
N GLY A 149 5.66 14.29 7.60
CA GLY A 149 4.94 14.34 6.33
C GLY A 149 3.46 14.66 6.45
N ASN A 150 3.01 15.36 7.52
CA ASN A 150 1.59 15.60 7.76
C ASN A 150 1.27 17.08 8.06
N HIS A 151 2.25 17.96 7.90
CA HIS A 151 2.10 19.36 8.28
C HIS A 151 1.02 20.07 7.46
N GLU A 152 0.99 19.86 6.15
CA GLU A 152 0.02 20.48 5.26
C GLU A 152 -1.38 19.89 5.46
N THR A 153 -1.49 18.59 5.72
CA THR A 153 -2.77 17.94 6.08
C THR A 153 -3.35 18.55 7.35
N ILE A 154 -2.53 18.70 8.41
CA ILE A 154 -2.96 19.30 9.68
C ILE A 154 -3.28 20.78 9.50
N ARG A 155 -2.46 21.53 8.76
CA ARG A 155 -2.70 22.94 8.46
C ARG A 155 -4.01 23.17 7.72
N TRP A 156 -4.29 22.34 6.73
CA TRP A 156 -5.55 22.36 6.01
C TRP A 156 -6.73 22.02 6.95
N ALA A 157 -6.60 20.96 7.75
CA ALA A 157 -7.66 20.50 8.63
C ALA A 157 -8.05 21.55 9.68
N ILE A 158 -7.09 22.24 10.29
CA ILE A 158 -7.35 23.33 11.26
C ILE A 158 -8.21 24.45 10.65
N LYS A 159 -8.06 24.70 9.35
CA LYS A 159 -8.79 25.78 8.66
C LYS A 159 -10.17 25.35 8.15
N THR A 160 -10.37 24.06 7.85
CA THR A 160 -11.50 23.63 7.00
C THR A 160 -12.28 22.44 7.52
N ALA A 161 -11.79 21.76 8.55
CA ALA A 161 -12.37 20.54 9.11
C ALA A 161 -12.50 20.63 10.63
N LYS A 162 -13.28 19.72 11.24
CA LYS A 162 -13.23 19.52 12.69
C LYS A 162 -12.01 18.67 13.01
N VAL A 163 -11.13 19.16 13.88
CA VAL A 163 -9.95 18.43 14.37
C VAL A 163 -10.19 17.98 15.80
N GLU A 164 -9.91 16.71 16.05
CA GLU A 164 -10.02 16.08 17.37
C GLU A 164 -8.67 15.46 17.74
N TYR A 165 -8.26 15.70 18.97
CA TYR A 165 -7.06 15.12 19.57
C TYR A 165 -7.49 14.16 20.69
N GLY A 166 -7.02 12.93 20.65
CA GLY A 166 -7.40 11.91 21.62
C GLY A 166 -6.71 10.57 21.35
N LYS A 167 -7.07 9.56 22.10
CA LYS A 167 -6.63 8.19 21.91
C LYS A 167 -7.73 7.44 21.15
N PHE A 168 -7.61 7.40 19.81
CA PHE A 168 -8.61 6.82 18.93
C PHE A 168 -8.14 5.51 18.29
N ILE A 169 -6.84 5.40 18.03
CA ILE A 169 -6.22 4.19 17.47
C ILE A 169 -6.02 3.20 18.61
N PRO A 170 -6.54 1.96 18.51
CA PRO A 170 -6.33 0.92 19.51
C PRO A 170 -4.84 0.58 19.68
N ASP A 171 -4.37 0.43 20.91
CA ASP A 171 -2.96 0.12 21.20
C ASP A 171 -2.53 -1.25 20.66
N GLU A 172 -3.45 -2.19 20.57
CA GLU A 172 -3.20 -3.50 19.99
C GLU A 172 -2.79 -3.42 18.51
N TRP A 173 -3.19 -2.39 17.76
CA TRP A 173 -2.76 -2.23 16.37
C TRP A 173 -1.30 -1.80 16.24
N ASP A 174 -0.84 -0.92 17.14
CA ASP A 174 0.58 -0.56 17.24
C ASP A 174 1.42 -1.74 17.74
N LYS A 175 0.87 -2.53 18.67
CA LYS A 175 1.54 -3.73 19.17
C LYS A 175 1.70 -4.77 18.08
N ASP A 176 0.64 -5.08 17.32
CA ASP A 176 0.70 -5.96 16.17
C ASP A 176 1.76 -5.53 15.16
N PHE A 177 1.87 -4.22 14.91
CA PHE A 177 2.91 -3.68 14.05
C PHE A 177 4.31 -3.93 14.62
N CYS A 178 4.51 -3.67 15.91
CA CYS A 178 5.79 -3.93 16.57
C CYS A 178 6.18 -5.40 16.50
N ASP A 179 5.24 -6.30 16.79
CA ASP A 179 5.44 -7.75 16.74
C ASP A 179 5.82 -8.20 15.32
N SER A 180 5.17 -7.64 14.29
CA SER A 180 5.41 -7.99 12.89
C SER A 180 6.80 -7.63 12.36
N ILE A 181 7.47 -6.63 12.96
CA ILE A 181 8.82 -6.18 12.59
C ILE A 181 9.89 -6.45 13.67
N GLY A 182 9.53 -7.19 14.73
CA GLY A 182 10.44 -7.48 15.84
C GLY A 182 10.87 -6.25 16.64
N ARG A 183 10.00 -5.25 16.74
CA ARG A 183 10.29 -4.00 17.47
C ARG A 183 9.80 -4.07 18.90
N ASP A 184 10.60 -3.61 19.86
CA ASP A 184 10.15 -3.47 21.25
C ASP A 184 8.99 -2.45 21.36
N TYR A 185 7.89 -2.88 21.95
CA TYR A 185 6.67 -2.06 22.04
C TYR A 185 6.85 -0.85 23.00
N ASN A 186 7.61 -0.99 24.08
CA ASN A 186 7.84 0.12 25.01
C ASN A 186 8.71 1.20 24.35
N TRP A 187 9.73 0.77 23.58
CA TRP A 187 10.51 1.70 22.76
C TRP A 187 9.62 2.41 21.72
N HIS A 188 8.74 1.67 21.06
CA HIS A 188 7.80 2.23 20.09
C HIS A 188 6.87 3.27 20.74
N LEU A 189 6.29 2.97 21.90
CA LEU A 189 5.48 3.91 22.67
C LEU A 189 6.28 5.17 23.01
N ALA A 190 7.46 5.03 23.61
CA ALA A 190 8.31 6.17 23.94
C ALA A 190 8.63 7.02 22.72
N TYR A 191 8.86 6.36 21.57
CA TYR A 191 9.14 7.02 20.29
C TYR A 191 7.90 7.77 19.75
N THR A 192 6.70 7.21 19.87
CA THR A 192 5.46 7.80 19.34
C THR A 192 4.85 8.83 20.31
N LEU A 193 4.96 8.60 21.64
CA LEU A 193 4.47 9.49 22.69
C LEU A 193 5.15 10.87 22.72
N GLY A 194 6.30 11.04 22.10
CA GLY A 194 6.91 12.36 21.92
C GLY A 194 6.00 13.39 21.25
N ASN A 195 4.85 12.98 20.72
CA ASN A 195 3.77 13.81 20.18
C ASN A 195 2.59 14.02 21.16
N GLY A 196 2.73 13.66 22.45
CA GLY A 196 1.73 13.94 23.48
C GLY A 196 0.52 13.03 23.51
N ASP A 197 0.69 11.73 23.27
CA ASP A 197 -0.35 10.69 23.44
C ASP A 197 -1.64 10.90 22.63
N ARG A 198 -1.58 11.61 21.52
CA ARG A 198 -2.79 12.07 20.84
C ARG A 198 -2.80 11.70 19.38
N ASP A 199 -3.76 10.86 19.01
CA ASP A 199 -4.11 10.67 17.61
C ASP A 199 -4.79 11.93 17.09
N ILE A 200 -4.52 12.28 15.83
CA ILE A 200 -5.16 13.40 15.15
C ILE A 200 -6.21 12.85 14.20
N ARG A 201 -7.47 13.01 14.60
CA ARG A 201 -8.62 12.64 13.78
C ARG A 201 -9.29 13.89 13.24
N ILE A 202 -9.59 13.87 11.95
CA ILE A 202 -10.26 14.96 11.27
C ILE A 202 -11.63 14.51 10.78
N THR A 203 -12.61 15.43 10.79
CA THR A 203 -13.94 15.21 10.22
C THR A 203 -14.23 16.31 9.21
N TYR A 204 -14.43 15.94 7.97
CA TYR A 204 -14.79 16.84 6.88
C TYR A 204 -16.06 16.34 6.21
N GLN A 205 -17.09 17.19 6.10
CA GLN A 205 -18.41 16.86 5.56
C GLN A 205 -19.01 15.56 6.14
N GLY A 206 -18.78 15.31 7.43
CA GLY A 206 -19.27 14.12 8.12
C GLY A 206 -18.38 12.88 7.99
N VAL A 207 -17.38 12.88 7.12
CA VAL A 207 -16.43 11.75 6.93
C VAL A 207 -15.22 11.94 7.83
N LYS A 208 -14.83 10.86 8.52
CA LYS A 208 -13.69 10.83 9.46
C LYS A 208 -12.47 10.19 8.84
N ALA A 209 -11.29 10.74 9.14
CA ALA A 209 -9.99 10.17 8.77
C ALA A 209 -8.95 10.49 9.85
N TYR A 210 -7.83 9.74 9.86
CA TYR A 210 -6.62 10.18 10.54
C TYR A 210 -5.77 11.03 9.61
N ALA A 211 -5.07 12.03 10.16
CA ALA A 211 -4.30 13.02 9.41
C ALA A 211 -2.87 12.55 9.10
N PHE A 212 -2.70 11.37 8.54
CA PHE A 212 -1.44 10.79 8.06
C PHE A 212 -1.72 9.65 7.07
N ALA A 213 -0.69 9.17 6.36
CA ALA A 213 -0.75 7.95 5.55
C ALA A 213 0.50 7.09 5.78
N HIS A 214 0.33 5.76 5.83
CA HIS A 214 1.43 4.81 6.01
C HIS A 214 2.00 4.37 4.65
N HIS A 215 3.32 4.32 4.52
CA HIS A 215 4.01 3.98 3.27
C HIS A 215 3.98 2.48 2.91
N CYS A 216 3.81 1.58 3.89
CA CYS A 216 3.73 0.14 3.61
C CYS A 216 2.53 -0.23 2.73
N GLN A 217 1.44 0.55 2.82
CA GLN A 217 0.29 0.42 1.94
C GLN A 217 -0.43 1.77 1.85
N PHE A 218 -0.65 2.25 0.64
CA PHE A 218 -1.47 3.43 0.36
C PHE A 218 -2.06 3.36 -1.05
N ILE A 219 -3.10 4.15 -1.29
CA ILE A 219 -3.61 4.42 -2.63
C ILE A 219 -3.29 5.86 -3.05
N CYS A 220 -3.13 6.07 -4.33
CA CYS A 220 -2.90 7.38 -4.93
C CYS A 220 -3.44 7.45 -6.37
N GLU A 221 -3.61 8.63 -6.88
CA GLU A 221 -3.76 8.88 -8.32
C GLU A 221 -2.36 8.88 -8.96
N ALA A 222 -2.14 7.99 -9.94
CA ALA A 222 -0.81 7.77 -10.51
C ALA A 222 -0.15 9.05 -11.02
N GLY A 223 -0.87 9.90 -11.72
CA GLY A 223 -0.35 11.17 -12.26
C GLY A 223 0.09 12.18 -11.21
N LYS A 224 -0.50 12.13 -10.01
CA LYS A 224 -0.12 13.02 -8.90
C LYS A 224 1.19 12.60 -8.25
N LEU A 225 1.41 11.29 -8.07
CA LEU A 225 2.58 10.80 -7.34
C LEU A 225 3.76 10.38 -8.22
N ALA A 226 3.54 10.01 -9.49
CA ALA A 226 4.62 9.64 -10.40
C ALA A 226 5.79 10.65 -10.44
N PRO A 227 5.58 11.98 -10.43
CA PRO A 227 6.67 12.95 -10.40
C PRO A 227 7.49 12.93 -9.11
N LEU A 228 6.89 12.50 -8.00
CA LEU A 228 7.51 12.51 -6.66
C LEU A 228 8.26 11.22 -6.36
N MET A 229 7.90 10.13 -7.03
CA MET A 229 8.57 8.83 -6.86
C MET A 229 9.87 8.81 -7.66
N GLN A 230 11.00 8.59 -7.00
CA GLN A 230 12.31 8.56 -7.61
C GLN A 230 12.83 7.14 -7.77
N TYR A 231 13.58 6.89 -8.85
CA TYR A 231 14.41 5.71 -8.94
C TYR A 231 15.64 5.92 -8.08
N THR A 232 15.95 4.98 -7.19
CA THR A 232 17.14 5.00 -6.36
C THR A 232 17.92 3.70 -6.55
N ASN A 233 19.24 3.76 -6.43
CA ASN A 233 20.08 2.56 -6.44
C ASN A 233 20.21 1.93 -5.04
N GLU A 234 19.54 2.49 -4.04
CA GLU A 234 19.56 1.99 -2.68
C GLU A 234 18.50 0.89 -2.51
N ALA A 235 18.86 -0.17 -1.81
CA ALA A 235 17.98 -1.31 -1.55
C ALA A 235 16.77 -0.89 -0.69
N MET A 236 16.99 0.05 0.24
CA MET A 236 15.96 0.68 1.06
C MET A 236 16.06 2.19 0.92
N SER A 237 14.99 2.83 0.51
CA SER A 237 14.88 4.29 0.53
C SER A 237 14.38 4.77 1.90
N ASP A 238 14.72 6.01 2.23
CA ASP A 238 14.06 6.68 3.35
C ASP A 238 12.62 7.06 2.96
N ASP A 239 11.65 6.25 3.38
CA ASP A 239 10.22 6.49 3.13
C ASP A 239 9.77 7.88 3.64
N LYS A 240 10.48 8.45 4.62
CA LYS A 240 10.23 9.81 5.11
C LYS A 240 10.50 10.86 4.04
N ILE A 241 11.48 10.64 3.16
CA ILE A 241 11.77 11.55 2.04
C ILE A 241 10.55 11.63 1.12
N PHE A 242 9.99 10.47 0.77
CA PHE A 242 8.80 10.40 -0.07
C PHE A 242 7.58 11.02 0.63
N ASP A 243 7.31 10.65 1.88
CA ASP A 243 6.21 11.18 2.67
C ASP A 243 6.27 12.71 2.81
N ASN A 244 7.45 13.25 3.09
CA ASN A 244 7.68 14.69 3.15
C ASN A 244 7.54 15.38 1.78
N ALA A 245 7.93 14.71 0.69
CA ALA A 245 7.77 15.23 -0.66
C ALA A 245 6.28 15.35 -1.03
N VAL A 246 5.45 14.36 -0.66
CA VAL A 246 3.99 14.45 -0.86
C VAL A 246 3.39 15.58 -0.03
N ASP A 247 3.74 15.67 1.26
CA ASP A 247 3.27 16.72 2.15
C ASP A 247 3.63 18.13 1.62
N ALA A 248 4.85 18.31 1.13
CA ALA A 248 5.34 19.59 0.60
C ALA A 248 4.56 20.09 -0.64
N THR A 249 3.81 19.22 -1.31
CA THR A 249 2.93 19.63 -2.43
C THR A 249 1.61 20.25 -1.97
N GLY A 250 1.28 20.18 -0.67
CA GLY A 250 -0.01 20.58 -0.13
C GLY A 250 -1.13 19.54 -0.37
N MET A 251 -0.81 18.35 -0.86
CA MET A 251 -1.77 17.26 -0.97
C MET A 251 -2.01 16.61 0.40
N LEU A 252 -3.26 16.19 0.64
CA LEU A 252 -3.64 15.56 1.89
C LEU A 252 -3.14 14.12 1.96
N ARG A 253 -2.67 13.73 3.14
CA ARG A 253 -2.30 12.36 3.48
C ARG A 253 -3.23 11.87 4.59
N LEU A 254 -4.01 10.83 4.29
CA LEU A 254 -5.13 10.38 5.12
C LEU A 254 -5.01 8.88 5.42
N THR A 255 -5.60 8.45 6.55
CA THR A 255 -5.79 7.03 6.84
C THR A 255 -7.24 6.80 7.25
N THR A 256 -7.80 5.67 6.82
CA THR A 256 -9.13 5.21 7.25
C THR A 256 -9.20 5.07 8.78
N VAL A 257 -10.35 5.36 9.38
CA VAL A 257 -10.52 5.17 10.83
C VAL A 257 -10.65 3.70 11.20
N GLU A 258 -11.15 2.89 10.27
CA GLU A 258 -11.15 1.43 10.39
C GLU A 258 -9.82 0.87 9.89
N ARG A 259 -9.38 -0.24 10.50
CA ARG A 259 -8.18 -0.96 10.07
C ARG A 259 -8.50 -1.79 8.84
N MET A 260 -8.15 -1.29 7.66
CA MET A 260 -8.40 -1.95 6.38
C MET A 260 -7.23 -2.83 5.93
N THR A 261 -6.03 -2.60 6.47
CA THR A 261 -4.84 -3.41 6.20
C THR A 261 -4.02 -3.63 7.47
N ARG A 262 -3.20 -4.69 7.49
CA ARG A 262 -2.31 -5.06 8.59
C ARG A 262 -0.98 -5.53 8.02
N HIS A 263 0.13 -5.06 8.57
CA HIS A 263 1.45 -5.62 8.29
C HIS A 263 1.61 -6.94 9.06
N ILE A 264 2.01 -8.01 8.38
CA ILE A 264 2.10 -9.36 8.94
C ILE A 264 3.54 -9.87 9.10
N GLY A 265 4.52 -9.14 8.54
CA GLY A 265 5.93 -9.50 8.65
C GLY A 265 6.28 -10.82 7.95
N ASN A 266 7.20 -11.59 8.54
CA ASN A 266 7.74 -12.79 7.92
C ASN A 266 7.07 -14.10 8.32
N VAL A 267 6.09 -14.07 9.24
CA VAL A 267 5.43 -15.27 9.78
C VAL A 267 3.94 -15.00 9.90
N LEU A 268 3.13 -15.89 9.34
CA LEU A 268 1.68 -15.80 9.50
C LEU A 268 1.27 -16.17 10.92
N ASP A 269 0.50 -15.28 11.55
CA ASP A 269 -0.23 -15.60 12.76
C ASP A 269 -1.31 -16.67 12.48
N ALA A 270 -1.61 -17.48 13.48
CA ALA A 270 -2.55 -18.60 13.33
C ALA A 270 -3.98 -18.15 12.94
N ASP A 271 -4.38 -16.94 13.33
CA ASP A 271 -5.67 -16.33 13.03
C ASP A 271 -5.79 -15.77 11.60
N LEU A 272 -4.64 -15.54 10.94
CA LEU A 272 -4.57 -15.00 9.57
C LEU A 272 -4.48 -16.08 8.48
N LYS A 273 -4.38 -17.37 8.87
CA LYS A 273 -4.38 -18.45 7.88
C LYS A 273 -5.69 -18.43 7.09
N PRO A 274 -5.64 -18.50 5.74
CA PRO A 274 -6.85 -18.58 4.93
C PRO A 274 -7.72 -19.72 5.44
N ARG A 275 -8.97 -19.44 5.79
CA ARG A 275 -9.92 -20.51 6.11
C ARG A 275 -10.08 -21.33 4.85
N ALA A 276 -9.77 -22.63 4.93
CA ALA A 276 -9.94 -23.56 3.82
C ALA A 276 -11.36 -23.37 3.26
N ARG A 277 -11.48 -23.08 1.97
CA ARG A 277 -12.79 -22.96 1.30
C ARG A 277 -13.57 -24.24 1.59
N ARG A 278 -14.70 -24.13 2.31
CA ARG A 278 -15.66 -25.24 2.36
C ARG A 278 -16.13 -25.44 0.92
N LYS A 279 -15.75 -26.57 0.34
CA LYS A 279 -16.33 -27.03 -0.94
C LYS A 279 -17.84 -27.16 -0.71
N HIS A 280 -18.61 -26.29 -1.32
CA HIS A 280 -20.05 -26.48 -1.48
C HIS A 280 -20.31 -27.38 -2.67
#